data_8cc13642ffc14ad001a872e956710f17
#
_entry.id   8cc13642ffc14ad001a872e956710f17
#
_cell.length_a   1.000
_cell.length_b   1.000
_cell.length_c   1.000
_cell.angle_alpha   90.00
_cell.angle_beta   90.00
_cell.angle_gamma   90.00
#
_symmetry.space_group_name_H-M   'P 1'
#
loop_
_entity.id
_entity.type
_entity.pdbx_description
1 polymer ?
#
loop_
_entity_poly.entity_id
_entity_poly.type
_entity_poly.pdbx_seq_one_letter_code
_entity_poly.pdbx_strand_id
1 'polypeptide(L)'
;IKVEAVKARGAKVILHGDTYDEASAHAQQLMQEKGMTYVHPYDDPDVIAGQGTVGMEILRQHPDNLHAVFIPVGGGGLCAGVAAYIKFVRPDVKIFAVEAEESACLAAAMQQKKRVKLPQVGLFADGTAVAQIGEETFRVIKKTIDGVITVSTDEICASIKDIFEDTRSIAEPSGALALAGLKKYAAEQSL
;
A
#
# COMPACT_ATOMS: atom_id res chain seq x y z
N ILE A 1 6.64 18.26 6.95
CA ILE A 1 7.71 17.72 6.09
C ILE A 1 7.20 17.53 4.65
N LYS A 2 6.16 16.69 4.37
CA LYS A 2 5.65 16.39 3.02
C LYS A 2 5.27 17.66 2.23
N VAL A 3 4.50 18.57 2.85
CA VAL A 3 4.06 19.84 2.24
C VAL A 3 5.24 20.70 1.81
N GLU A 4 6.21 20.90 2.68
CA GLU A 4 7.39 21.71 2.38
C GLU A 4 8.28 21.08 1.30
N ALA A 5 8.40 19.75 1.29
CA ALA A 5 9.13 19.04 0.24
C ALA A 5 8.51 19.21 -1.15
N VAL A 6 7.17 19.20 -1.23
CA VAL A 6 6.43 19.42 -2.50
C VAL A 6 6.54 20.86 -2.96
N LYS A 7 6.36 21.84 -2.06
CA LYS A 7 6.52 23.26 -2.37
C LYS A 7 7.93 23.61 -2.85
N ALA A 8 8.97 23.02 -2.22
CA ALA A 8 10.35 23.23 -2.61
C ALA A 8 10.67 22.76 -4.05
N ARG A 9 9.82 21.89 -4.61
CA ARG A 9 9.90 21.47 -6.02
C ARG A 9 9.07 22.34 -6.98
N GLY A 10 8.52 23.46 -6.50
CA GLY A 10 7.75 24.42 -7.31
C GLY A 10 6.28 24.05 -7.50
N ALA A 11 5.78 23.00 -6.89
CA ALA A 11 4.38 22.63 -6.98
C ALA A 11 3.51 23.47 -6.03
N LYS A 12 2.29 23.82 -6.50
CA LYS A 12 1.28 24.48 -5.66
C LYS A 12 0.58 23.42 -4.80
N VAL A 13 0.70 23.56 -3.48
CA VAL A 13 0.02 22.68 -2.52
C VAL A 13 -1.29 23.33 -2.08
N ILE A 14 -2.38 22.58 -2.14
CA ILE A 14 -3.70 22.93 -1.62
C ILE A 14 -4.03 21.92 -0.54
N LEU A 15 -4.21 22.39 0.70
CA LEU A 15 -4.68 21.55 1.81
C LEU A 15 -6.20 21.70 1.91
N HIS A 16 -6.93 20.58 2.00
CA HIS A 16 -8.37 20.56 2.13
C HIS A 16 -8.84 19.35 2.90
N GLY A 17 -9.71 19.57 3.88
CA GLY A 17 -10.29 18.52 4.73
C GLY A 17 -9.28 17.89 5.70
N ASP A 18 -9.80 16.99 6.53
CA ASP A 18 -9.04 16.26 7.55
C ASP A 18 -8.76 14.80 7.14
N THR A 19 -9.41 14.34 6.06
CA THR A 19 -9.30 12.98 5.54
C THR A 19 -8.84 12.93 4.09
N TYR A 20 -8.31 11.76 3.68
CA TYR A 20 -8.01 11.50 2.27
C TYR A 20 -9.24 11.64 1.37
N ASP A 21 -10.40 11.15 1.81
CA ASP A 21 -11.64 11.19 1.02
C ASP A 21 -12.06 12.64 0.72
N GLU A 22 -11.97 13.54 1.69
CA GLU A 22 -12.28 14.97 1.51
C GLU A 22 -11.29 15.67 0.56
N ALA A 23 -10.00 15.42 0.73
CA ALA A 23 -8.98 15.95 -0.16
C ALA A 23 -9.15 15.44 -1.60
N SER A 24 -9.47 14.16 -1.77
CA SER A 24 -9.73 13.53 -3.08
C SER A 24 -10.96 14.13 -3.76
N ALA A 25 -12.07 14.30 -3.03
CA ALA A 25 -13.28 14.92 -3.57
C ALA A 25 -13.02 16.36 -4.04
N HIS A 26 -12.28 17.14 -3.27
CA HIS A 26 -11.90 18.49 -3.65
C HIS A 26 -10.97 18.53 -4.87
N ALA A 27 -10.03 17.60 -4.96
CA ALA A 27 -9.15 17.49 -6.12
C ALA A 27 -9.94 17.18 -7.41
N GLN A 28 -10.93 16.30 -7.34
CA GLN A 28 -11.82 15.99 -8.46
C GLN A 28 -12.68 17.19 -8.86
N GLN A 29 -13.17 17.97 -7.89
CA GLN A 29 -13.89 19.22 -8.17
C GLN A 29 -12.98 20.21 -8.91
N LEU A 30 -11.74 20.43 -8.45
CA LEU A 30 -10.76 21.30 -9.10
C LEU A 30 -10.41 20.84 -10.52
N MET A 31 -10.32 19.52 -10.74
CA MET A 31 -10.14 18.95 -12.07
C MET A 31 -11.25 19.39 -13.03
N GLN A 32 -12.51 19.26 -12.61
CA GLN A 32 -13.66 19.63 -13.43
C GLN A 32 -13.74 21.14 -13.67
N GLU A 33 -13.55 21.95 -12.63
CA GLU A 33 -13.65 23.42 -12.70
C GLU A 33 -12.55 24.06 -13.56
N LYS A 34 -11.34 23.47 -13.53
CA LYS A 34 -10.16 24.06 -14.17
C LYS A 34 -9.67 23.31 -15.41
N GLY A 35 -10.34 22.22 -15.80
CA GLY A 35 -9.93 21.39 -16.93
C GLY A 35 -8.55 20.73 -16.72
N MET A 36 -8.19 20.40 -15.48
CA MET A 36 -6.90 19.78 -15.15
C MET A 36 -6.95 18.27 -15.35
N THR A 37 -5.81 17.65 -15.62
CA THR A 37 -5.68 16.19 -15.61
C THR A 37 -5.55 15.71 -14.16
N TYR A 38 -6.39 14.77 -13.75
CA TYR A 38 -6.31 14.11 -12.45
C TYR A 38 -5.47 12.85 -12.59
N VAL A 39 -4.37 12.78 -11.86
CA VAL A 39 -3.59 11.55 -11.72
C VAL A 39 -4.03 10.87 -10.43
N HIS A 40 -4.73 9.75 -10.56
CA HIS A 40 -5.23 9.03 -9.38
C HIS A 40 -4.05 8.41 -8.61
N PRO A 41 -3.99 8.54 -7.27
CA PRO A 41 -2.82 8.10 -6.50
C PRO A 41 -2.61 6.58 -6.47
N TYR A 42 -3.59 5.76 -6.82
CA TYR A 42 -3.47 4.30 -6.82
C TYR A 42 -4.40 3.56 -7.79
N ASP A 43 -5.61 4.09 -8.08
CA ASP A 43 -6.67 3.37 -8.80
C ASP A 43 -6.75 3.77 -10.28
N ASP A 44 -5.62 3.67 -10.95
CA ASP A 44 -5.45 3.97 -12.36
C ASP A 44 -4.52 2.91 -12.98
N PRO A 45 -4.87 2.35 -14.17
CA PRO A 45 -4.07 1.30 -14.81
C PRO A 45 -2.62 1.69 -15.08
N ASP A 46 -2.35 2.94 -15.48
CA ASP A 46 -1.00 3.42 -15.78
C ASP A 46 -0.20 3.60 -14.49
N VAL A 47 -0.85 4.10 -13.42
CA VAL A 47 -0.24 4.21 -12.09
C VAL A 47 0.08 2.82 -11.54
N ILE A 48 -0.84 1.86 -11.64
CA ILE A 48 -0.61 0.46 -11.24
C ILE A 48 0.56 -0.14 -12.02
N ALA A 49 0.62 0.06 -13.34
CA ALA A 49 1.73 -0.41 -14.17
C ALA A 49 3.07 0.21 -13.74
N GLY A 50 3.08 1.51 -13.44
CA GLY A 50 4.25 2.21 -12.89
C GLY A 50 4.72 1.60 -11.57
N GLN A 51 3.81 1.23 -10.66
CA GLN A 51 4.17 0.54 -9.41
C GLN A 51 4.75 -0.87 -9.67
N GLY A 52 4.43 -1.50 -10.77
CA GLY A 52 5.01 -2.79 -11.18
C GLY A 52 6.53 -2.75 -11.36
N THR A 53 7.12 -1.58 -11.61
CA THR A 53 8.58 -1.41 -11.70
C THR A 53 9.30 -1.78 -10.39
N VAL A 54 8.66 -1.63 -9.24
CA VAL A 54 9.20 -2.10 -7.95
C VAL A 54 9.36 -3.63 -7.98
N GLY A 55 8.35 -4.35 -8.47
CA GLY A 55 8.43 -5.81 -8.64
C GLY A 55 9.55 -6.23 -9.60
N MET A 56 9.74 -5.47 -10.68
CA MET A 56 10.83 -5.69 -11.63
C MET A 56 12.20 -5.54 -10.93
N GLU A 57 12.39 -4.49 -10.14
CA GLU A 57 13.65 -4.26 -9.43
C GLU A 57 13.90 -5.34 -8.36
N ILE A 58 12.86 -5.77 -7.63
CA ILE A 58 12.97 -6.89 -6.67
C ILE A 58 13.50 -8.14 -7.38
N LEU A 59 12.90 -8.54 -8.51
CA LEU A 59 13.33 -9.73 -9.24
C LEU A 59 14.74 -9.60 -9.85
N ARG A 60 15.17 -8.39 -10.22
CA ARG A 60 16.53 -8.13 -10.69
C ARG A 60 17.56 -8.23 -9.59
N GLN A 61 17.24 -7.73 -8.39
CA GLN A 61 18.14 -7.75 -7.24
C GLN A 61 18.18 -9.11 -6.54
N HIS A 62 17.08 -9.86 -6.62
CA HIS A 62 16.95 -11.20 -6.03
C HIS A 62 16.43 -12.20 -7.08
N PRO A 63 17.27 -12.57 -8.06
CA PRO A 63 16.85 -13.49 -9.14
C PRO A 63 16.58 -14.91 -8.64
N ASP A 64 17.30 -15.32 -7.58
CA ASP A 64 17.24 -16.65 -7.01
C ASP A 64 16.72 -16.63 -5.57
N ASN A 65 16.14 -17.75 -5.13
CA ASN A 65 15.72 -17.98 -3.72
C ASN A 65 14.72 -16.96 -3.15
N LEU A 66 13.92 -16.29 -3.99
CA LEU A 66 12.83 -15.45 -3.55
C LEU A 66 11.57 -16.30 -3.34
N HIS A 67 11.16 -16.51 -2.09
CA HIS A 67 10.01 -17.34 -1.74
C HIS A 67 8.72 -16.53 -1.60
N ALA A 68 8.82 -15.35 -0.98
CA ALA A 68 7.66 -14.50 -0.73
C ALA A 68 8.02 -13.02 -0.73
N VAL A 69 7.02 -12.18 -1.06
CA VAL A 69 7.09 -10.72 -0.95
C VAL A 69 5.91 -10.22 -0.14
N PHE A 70 6.17 -9.37 0.85
CA PHE A 70 5.17 -8.76 1.71
C PHE A 70 5.02 -7.28 1.32
N ILE A 71 3.79 -6.85 1.05
CA ILE A 71 3.52 -5.55 0.44
C ILE A 71 2.51 -4.78 1.27
N PRO A 72 2.82 -3.56 1.76
CA PRO A 72 1.87 -2.75 2.49
C PRO A 72 0.74 -2.29 1.58
N VAL A 73 -0.49 -2.27 2.10
CA VAL A 73 -1.69 -1.93 1.35
C VAL A 73 -2.48 -0.83 2.04
N GLY A 74 -2.76 0.24 1.27
CA GLY A 74 -3.81 1.20 1.51
C GLY A 74 -4.81 1.12 0.36
N GLY A 75 -4.73 2.01 -0.64
CA GLY A 75 -5.57 1.95 -1.85
C GLY A 75 -5.25 0.80 -2.82
N GLY A 76 -4.12 0.12 -2.65
CA GLY A 76 -3.75 -1.11 -3.35
C GLY A 76 -2.88 -0.94 -4.59
N GLY A 77 -2.51 0.30 -4.99
CA GLY A 77 -1.74 0.55 -6.21
C GLY A 77 -0.40 -0.17 -6.27
N LEU A 78 0.41 -0.05 -5.20
CA LEU A 78 1.70 -0.75 -5.09
C LEU A 78 1.52 -2.27 -5.15
N CYS A 79 0.61 -2.80 -4.34
CA CYS A 79 0.37 -4.24 -4.27
C CYS A 79 -0.12 -4.79 -5.61
N ALA A 80 -1.05 -4.11 -6.27
CA ALA A 80 -1.57 -4.52 -7.58
C ALA A 80 -0.45 -4.57 -8.64
N GLY A 81 0.38 -3.52 -8.73
CA GLY A 81 1.46 -3.45 -9.70
C GLY A 81 2.55 -4.49 -9.47
N VAL A 82 3.06 -4.57 -8.24
CA VAL A 82 4.12 -5.52 -7.86
C VAL A 82 3.65 -6.95 -8.02
N ALA A 83 2.45 -7.29 -7.53
CA ALA A 83 1.89 -8.63 -7.61
C ALA A 83 1.64 -9.05 -9.06
N ALA A 84 1.09 -8.17 -9.90
CA ALA A 84 0.86 -8.46 -11.31
C ALA A 84 2.18 -8.79 -12.03
N TYR A 85 3.21 -7.96 -11.82
CA TYR A 85 4.52 -8.18 -12.45
C TYR A 85 5.19 -9.47 -11.95
N ILE A 86 5.30 -9.64 -10.64
CA ILE A 86 5.97 -10.81 -10.06
C ILE A 86 5.24 -12.11 -10.48
N LYS A 87 3.92 -12.16 -10.36
CA LYS A 87 3.15 -13.36 -10.72
C LYS A 87 3.22 -13.69 -12.22
N PHE A 88 3.43 -12.70 -13.08
CA PHE A 88 3.64 -12.93 -14.51
C PHE A 88 5.02 -13.55 -14.80
N VAL A 89 6.08 -13.07 -14.12
CA VAL A 89 7.47 -13.51 -14.36
C VAL A 89 7.84 -14.74 -13.53
N ARG A 90 7.42 -14.75 -12.25
CA ARG A 90 7.73 -15.78 -11.25
C ARG A 90 6.45 -16.17 -10.49
N PRO A 91 5.57 -16.97 -11.10
CA PRO A 91 4.29 -17.38 -10.48
C PRO A 91 4.46 -18.23 -9.20
N ASP A 92 5.64 -18.78 -8.98
CA ASP A 92 6.02 -19.53 -7.78
C ASP A 92 6.20 -18.66 -6.54
N VAL A 93 6.55 -17.38 -6.71
CA VAL A 93 6.76 -16.45 -5.58
C VAL A 93 5.43 -16.09 -4.93
N LYS A 94 5.37 -16.26 -3.61
CA LYS A 94 4.17 -15.91 -2.83
C LYS A 94 4.08 -14.39 -2.62
N ILE A 95 2.87 -13.87 -2.69
CA ILE A 95 2.59 -12.45 -2.46
C ILE A 95 1.61 -12.29 -1.30
N PHE A 96 2.04 -11.60 -0.25
CA PHE A 96 1.19 -11.30 0.90
C PHE A 96 0.95 -9.78 0.98
N ALA A 97 -0.31 -9.40 0.97
CA ALA A 97 -0.73 -8.04 1.25
C ALA A 97 -0.74 -7.82 2.76
N VAL A 98 -0.23 -6.69 3.25
CA VAL A 98 -0.18 -6.37 4.68
C VAL A 98 -0.92 -5.07 4.94
N GLU A 99 -1.87 -5.09 5.86
CA GLU A 99 -2.66 -3.95 6.29
C GLU A 99 -2.57 -3.73 7.81
N ALA A 100 -2.69 -2.47 8.23
CA ALA A 100 -2.95 -2.17 9.64
C ALA A 100 -4.39 -2.60 10.00
N GLU A 101 -4.59 -3.22 11.15
CA GLU A 101 -5.92 -3.70 11.59
C GLU A 101 -6.99 -2.60 11.57
N GLU A 102 -6.59 -1.37 11.93
CA GLU A 102 -7.50 -0.21 11.99
C GLU A 102 -7.90 0.35 10.60
N SER A 103 -7.28 -0.13 9.50
CA SER A 103 -7.55 0.32 8.13
C SER A 103 -7.56 -0.83 7.12
N ALA A 104 -7.96 -2.04 7.55
CA ALA A 104 -7.91 -3.28 6.77
C ALA A 104 -9.05 -3.38 5.73
N CYS A 105 -9.09 -2.46 4.77
CA CYS A 105 -10.14 -2.39 3.76
C CYS A 105 -10.05 -3.51 2.71
N LEU A 106 -8.84 -3.98 2.38
CA LEU A 106 -8.65 -5.12 1.49
C LEU A 106 -9.08 -6.43 2.15
N ALA A 107 -8.71 -6.67 3.42
CA ALA A 107 -9.14 -7.85 4.16
C ALA A 107 -10.67 -7.95 4.20
N ALA A 108 -11.35 -6.84 4.53
CA ALA A 108 -12.81 -6.77 4.50
C ALA A 108 -13.38 -7.03 3.10
N ALA A 109 -12.76 -6.48 2.05
CA ALA A 109 -13.19 -6.68 0.67
C ALA A 109 -12.99 -8.14 0.20
N MET A 110 -11.89 -8.78 0.57
CA MET A 110 -11.62 -10.18 0.26
C MET A 110 -12.62 -11.12 0.94
N GLN A 111 -12.91 -10.88 2.22
CA GLN A 111 -13.91 -11.65 2.98
C GLN A 111 -15.30 -11.53 2.37
N GLN A 112 -15.73 -10.32 1.99
CA GLN A 112 -17.05 -10.09 1.41
C GLN A 112 -17.12 -10.30 -0.10
N LYS A 113 -15.97 -10.59 -0.77
CA LYS A 113 -15.84 -10.76 -2.22
C LYS A 113 -16.29 -9.53 -3.03
N LYS A 114 -16.34 -8.38 -2.40
CA LYS A 114 -16.71 -7.07 -2.99
C LYS A 114 -16.00 -5.95 -2.25
N ARG A 115 -15.86 -4.80 -2.92
CA ARG A 115 -15.32 -3.60 -2.26
C ARG A 115 -16.22 -3.19 -1.10
N VAL A 116 -15.59 -2.86 0.02
CA VAL A 116 -16.26 -2.43 1.25
C VAL A 116 -15.66 -1.09 1.66
N LYS A 117 -16.49 -0.14 2.03
CA LYS A 117 -16.05 1.10 2.65
C LYS A 117 -16.11 0.92 4.16
N LEU A 118 -14.95 1.06 4.81
CA LEU A 118 -14.87 1.05 6.27
C LEU A 118 -15.53 2.31 6.84
N PRO A 119 -16.24 2.20 7.95
CA PRO A 119 -16.90 3.35 8.57
C PRO A 119 -15.88 4.31 9.21
N GLN A 120 -14.72 3.81 9.58
CA GLN A 120 -13.63 4.53 10.21
C GLN A 120 -12.29 3.89 9.85
N VAL A 121 -11.22 4.67 9.83
CA VAL A 121 -9.84 4.23 9.64
C VAL A 121 -8.96 4.78 10.74
N GLY A 122 -7.98 3.99 11.19
CA GLY A 122 -6.93 4.46 12.08
C GLY A 122 -5.90 5.29 11.31
N LEU A 123 -5.34 6.30 11.95
CA LEU A 123 -4.41 7.25 11.32
C LEU A 123 -2.95 7.02 11.71
N PHE A 124 -2.64 5.97 12.50
CA PHE A 124 -1.27 5.71 12.90
C PHE A 124 -0.36 5.41 11.68
N ALA A 125 -0.80 4.53 10.81
CA ALA A 125 -0.14 4.26 9.52
C ALA A 125 -0.78 5.13 8.42
N ASP A 126 -0.60 6.45 8.50
CA ASP A 126 -1.28 7.47 7.69
C ASP A 126 -1.11 7.25 6.17
N GLY A 127 0.05 6.78 5.73
CA GLY A 127 0.33 6.48 4.32
C GLY A 127 -0.51 5.34 3.72
N THR A 128 -1.16 4.52 4.57
CA THR A 128 -2.04 3.42 4.17
C THR A 128 -3.46 3.55 4.72
N ALA A 129 -3.80 4.66 5.37
CA ALA A 129 -5.11 4.92 5.97
C ALA A 129 -6.18 5.26 4.93
N VAL A 130 -6.66 4.25 4.22
CA VAL A 130 -7.66 4.35 3.15
C VAL A 130 -8.91 3.57 3.53
N ALA A 131 -10.08 4.23 3.46
CA ALA A 131 -11.34 3.61 3.87
C ALA A 131 -11.85 2.54 2.89
N GLN A 132 -11.44 2.58 1.64
CA GLN A 132 -11.89 1.65 0.62
C GLN A 132 -10.79 1.36 -0.40
N ILE A 133 -10.58 0.09 -0.70
CA ILE A 133 -9.68 -0.37 -1.78
C ILE A 133 -10.17 0.17 -3.14
N GLY A 134 -9.26 0.46 -4.06
CA GLY A 134 -9.59 0.87 -5.42
C GLY A 134 -10.34 -0.22 -6.20
N GLU A 135 -10.96 0.14 -7.30
CA GLU A 135 -11.71 -0.81 -8.13
C GLU A 135 -10.76 -1.65 -8.99
N GLU A 136 -9.89 -0.98 -9.74
CA GLU A 136 -8.88 -1.63 -10.55
C GLU A 136 -7.86 -2.37 -9.71
N THR A 137 -7.41 -1.74 -8.62
CA THR A 137 -6.47 -2.39 -7.70
C THR A 137 -7.05 -3.67 -7.11
N PHE A 138 -8.32 -3.65 -6.67
CA PHE A 138 -8.99 -4.84 -6.15
C PHE A 138 -9.17 -5.92 -7.23
N ARG A 139 -9.52 -5.52 -8.47
CA ARG A 139 -9.65 -6.43 -9.61
C ARG A 139 -8.36 -7.22 -9.87
N VAL A 140 -7.21 -6.57 -9.75
CA VAL A 140 -5.89 -7.18 -9.92
C VAL A 140 -5.51 -8.02 -8.71
N ILE A 141 -5.54 -7.42 -7.52
CA ILE A 141 -5.06 -8.02 -6.26
C ILE A 141 -5.74 -9.35 -5.97
N LYS A 142 -7.08 -9.42 -6.09
CA LYS A 142 -7.82 -10.66 -5.80
C LYS A 142 -7.45 -11.87 -6.66
N LYS A 143 -6.67 -11.66 -7.73
CA LYS A 143 -6.20 -12.72 -8.63
C LYS A 143 -4.71 -13.04 -8.46
N THR A 144 -3.98 -12.17 -7.77
CA THR A 144 -2.51 -12.21 -7.79
C THR A 144 -1.87 -12.39 -6.42
N ILE A 145 -2.61 -12.18 -5.33
CA ILE A 145 -2.05 -12.39 -3.98
C ILE A 145 -2.37 -13.79 -3.45
N ASP A 146 -1.51 -14.29 -2.58
CA ASP A 146 -1.67 -15.58 -1.89
C ASP A 146 -2.33 -15.41 -0.51
N GLY A 147 -2.33 -14.21 0.07
CA GLY A 147 -2.98 -13.94 1.35
C GLY A 147 -2.97 -12.47 1.75
N VAL A 148 -3.77 -12.17 2.77
CA VAL A 148 -3.80 -10.86 3.45
C VAL A 148 -3.45 -11.08 4.91
N ILE A 149 -2.56 -10.24 5.44
CA ILE A 149 -2.12 -10.25 6.84
C ILE A 149 -2.46 -8.89 7.43
N THR A 150 -3.15 -8.89 8.56
CA THR A 150 -3.39 -7.67 9.32
C THR A 150 -2.45 -7.61 10.52
N VAL A 151 -1.95 -6.42 10.83
CA VAL A 151 -1.01 -6.18 11.93
C VAL A 151 -1.50 -5.07 12.84
N SER A 152 -1.23 -5.22 14.13
CA SER A 152 -1.56 -4.22 15.14
C SER A 152 -0.58 -3.05 15.15
N THR A 153 -0.97 -1.95 15.79
CA THR A 153 -0.09 -0.81 16.03
C THR A 153 1.19 -1.20 16.78
N ASP A 154 1.10 -2.11 17.74
CA ASP A 154 2.27 -2.58 18.51
C ASP A 154 3.24 -3.38 17.62
N GLU A 155 2.75 -4.23 16.73
CA GLU A 155 3.57 -4.98 15.75
C GLU A 155 4.26 -4.02 14.78
N ILE A 156 3.59 -2.95 14.36
CA ILE A 156 4.18 -1.89 13.52
C ILE A 156 5.29 -1.16 14.28
N CYS A 157 5.04 -0.73 15.53
CA CYS A 157 6.03 -0.05 16.37
C CYS A 157 7.27 -0.91 16.60
N ALA A 158 7.08 -2.20 16.89
CA ALA A 158 8.19 -3.14 17.04
C ALA A 158 9.02 -3.22 15.75
N SER A 159 8.37 -3.24 14.60
CA SER A 159 9.04 -3.31 13.30
C SER A 159 9.78 -2.03 12.93
N ILE A 160 9.27 -0.84 13.30
CA ILE A 160 9.99 0.43 13.16
C ILE A 160 11.30 0.38 13.95
N LYS A 161 11.23 -0.11 15.21
CA LYS A 161 12.40 -0.27 16.06
C LYS A 161 13.42 -1.22 15.43
N ASP A 162 13.00 -2.39 14.98
CA ASP A 162 13.88 -3.39 14.38
C ASP A 162 14.58 -2.84 13.12
N ILE A 163 13.83 -2.16 12.22
CA ILE A 163 14.42 -1.52 11.04
C ILE A 163 15.51 -0.54 11.46
N PHE A 164 15.27 0.27 12.48
CA PHE A 164 16.26 1.23 12.97
C PHE A 164 17.46 0.54 13.57
N GLU A 165 17.27 -0.50 14.39
CA GLU A 165 18.37 -1.21 15.05
C GLU A 165 19.27 -1.92 14.03
N ASP A 166 18.70 -2.50 12.98
CA ASP A 166 19.45 -3.24 11.96
C ASP A 166 20.09 -2.35 10.90
N THR A 167 19.39 -1.30 10.46
CA THR A 167 19.81 -0.53 9.27
C THR A 167 20.21 0.91 9.56
N ARG A 168 19.91 1.42 10.75
CA ARG A 168 19.99 2.85 11.12
C ARG A 168 19.09 3.78 10.26
N SER A 169 18.14 3.19 9.55
CA SER A 169 17.13 3.93 8.79
C SER A 169 15.86 4.08 9.61
N ILE A 170 15.17 5.22 9.47
CA ILE A 170 13.88 5.44 10.11
C ILE A 170 12.78 5.21 9.08
N ALA A 171 11.95 4.19 9.32
CA ALA A 171 10.75 3.95 8.53
C ALA A 171 9.54 4.69 9.15
N GLU A 172 8.68 5.26 8.32
CA GLU A 172 7.35 5.69 8.76
C GLU A 172 6.47 4.45 9.08
N PRO A 173 5.38 4.58 9.85
CA PRO A 173 4.55 3.44 10.21
C PRO A 173 4.08 2.60 9.01
N SER A 174 3.62 3.24 7.93
CA SER A 174 3.22 2.51 6.70
C SER A 174 4.36 1.78 6.02
N GLY A 175 5.59 2.30 6.12
CA GLY A 175 6.80 1.65 5.60
C GLY A 175 7.22 0.42 6.39
N ALA A 176 6.84 0.32 7.67
CA ALA A 176 7.17 -0.82 8.53
C ALA A 176 6.15 -1.97 8.45
N LEU A 177 4.98 -1.76 7.82
CA LEU A 177 3.92 -2.77 7.70
C LEU A 177 4.43 -4.09 7.10
N ALA A 178 5.22 -4.02 6.04
CA ALA A 178 5.73 -5.20 5.36
C ALA A 178 6.55 -6.09 6.29
N LEU A 179 7.43 -5.50 7.11
CA LEU A 179 8.23 -6.25 8.09
C LEU A 179 7.36 -6.80 9.22
N ALA A 180 6.37 -6.03 9.71
CA ALA A 180 5.43 -6.51 10.71
C ALA A 180 4.66 -7.76 10.22
N GLY A 181 4.16 -7.71 8.98
CA GLY A 181 3.49 -8.84 8.34
C GLY A 181 4.41 -10.04 8.13
N LEU A 182 5.65 -9.83 7.72
CA LEU A 182 6.63 -10.89 7.59
C LEU A 182 6.91 -11.58 8.94
N LYS A 183 7.14 -10.81 10.01
CA LYS A 183 7.40 -11.36 11.36
C LYS A 183 6.21 -12.16 11.88
N LYS A 184 5.00 -11.64 11.70
CA LYS A 184 3.77 -12.35 12.08
C LYS A 184 3.63 -13.65 11.32
N TYR A 185 3.79 -13.62 10.01
CA TYR A 185 3.75 -14.81 9.15
C TYR A 185 4.81 -15.86 9.56
N ALA A 186 6.06 -15.43 9.76
CA ALA A 186 7.13 -16.34 10.16
C ALA A 186 6.84 -17.02 11.50
N ALA A 187 6.33 -16.27 12.49
CA ALA A 187 5.93 -16.82 13.78
C ALA A 187 4.78 -17.85 13.64
N GLU A 188 3.77 -17.57 12.84
CA GLU A 188 2.63 -18.49 12.60
C GLU A 188 3.05 -19.76 11.86
N GLN A 189 4.04 -19.67 10.96
CA GLN A 189 4.55 -20.83 10.22
C GLN A 189 5.68 -21.57 10.94
N SER A 190 6.10 -21.10 12.13
CA SER A 190 7.24 -21.67 12.89
C SER A 190 8.55 -21.70 12.10
N LEU A 191 8.79 -20.66 11.32
CA LEU A 191 9.98 -20.45 10.50
C LEU A 191 11.09 -19.77 11.30
#